data_450d25dda167fcbe62c9d73dab2e60d0
#
_entry.id   450d25dda167fcbe62c9d73dab2e60d0
#
_cell.length_a   1.000
_cell.length_b   1.000
_cell.length_c   1.000
_cell.angle_alpha   90.00
_cell.angle_beta   90.00
_cell.angle_gamma   90.00
#
_symmetry.space_group_name_H-M   'P 1'
#
loop_
_entity.id
_entity.type
_entity.pdbx_description
1 polymer ?
#
loop_
_entity_poly.entity_id
_entity_poly.type
_entity_poly.pdbx_seq_one_letter_code
_entity_poly.pdbx_strand_id
1 'polypeptide(L)'
;MIGYQGTVRRLLVVQALVMFILWVPIWVVFLQRKGLSLTQIGVLEAVAWILTAALEVPTGVIADRWGRKASIATGTVLYALAMFLILTPALSPTFLLGYALWNGSIAFVSGADSALLYDSLKADGREAEAAKFTGRFTAIQLGSQGIAALAGSALATVDITLCFSISGILALAATILVLTLREPPRHGDEGEKPLTYWNNLRAAVGIAARRPLVRAILLMSATFSVVPLVVYYFLLQPYALAVGLPIAALGVVVVLIQGTTVTASWLAHRAGRRFELKRIVTLSAIFLIGATVALGVAPSIPSVGLMLVVALVPALVGPLLMARMNDLIPSGQRATILSLGALIAELGTAGLVPLLLGLADALTAPLAIGLSAVLFGVVVFPLLILWRASEPRPT
;
A
#
# COMPACT_ATOMS: atom_id res chain seq x y z
N MET A 1 9.89 29.64 -21.25
CA MET A 1 8.80 28.98 -20.50
C MET A 1 8.93 27.49 -20.75
N ILE A 2 8.85 26.67 -19.67
CA ILE A 2 8.97 25.21 -19.79
C ILE A 2 7.63 24.68 -20.32
N GLY A 3 7.66 24.02 -21.48
CA GLY A 3 6.48 23.34 -22.03
C GLY A 3 6.07 22.14 -21.15
N TYR A 4 4.87 21.59 -21.37
CA TYR A 4 4.36 20.45 -20.57
C TYR A 4 5.25 19.20 -20.68
N GLN A 5 5.99 19.01 -21.75
CA GLN A 5 7.03 17.96 -21.85
C GLN A 5 8.09 18.10 -20.76
N GLY A 6 8.52 19.34 -20.45
CA GLY A 6 9.43 19.61 -19.34
C GLY A 6 8.82 19.26 -17.98
N THR A 7 7.52 19.53 -17.79
CA THR A 7 6.78 19.17 -16.59
C THR A 7 6.71 17.65 -16.42
N VAL A 8 6.37 16.90 -17.47
CA VAL A 8 6.30 15.42 -17.41
C VAL A 8 7.67 14.82 -17.04
N ARG A 9 8.76 15.27 -17.70
CA ARG A 9 10.11 14.76 -17.37
C ARG A 9 10.51 15.04 -15.92
N ARG A 10 10.25 16.25 -15.43
CA ARG A 10 10.55 16.61 -14.03
C ARG A 10 9.69 15.85 -13.05
N LEU A 11 8.42 15.61 -13.36
CA LEU A 11 7.54 14.82 -12.52
C LEU A 11 8.04 13.36 -12.37
N LEU A 12 8.62 12.76 -13.43
CA LEU A 12 9.28 11.46 -13.33
C LEU A 12 10.49 11.49 -12.40
N VAL A 13 11.26 12.60 -12.39
CA VAL A 13 12.37 12.76 -11.43
C VAL A 13 11.85 12.98 -10.01
N VAL A 14 10.81 13.78 -9.83
CA VAL A 14 10.12 13.94 -8.52
C VAL A 14 9.69 12.58 -8.00
N GLN A 15 9.06 11.77 -8.84
CA GLN A 15 8.65 10.40 -8.46
C GLN A 15 9.84 9.54 -8.01
N ALA A 16 10.96 9.62 -8.74
CA ALA A 16 12.17 8.89 -8.35
C ALA A 16 12.70 9.33 -6.99
N LEU A 17 12.75 10.64 -6.72
CA LEU A 17 13.25 11.18 -5.46
C LEU A 17 12.32 10.86 -4.27
N VAL A 18 11.01 11.04 -4.45
CA VAL A 18 10.01 10.79 -3.39
C VAL A 18 9.92 9.30 -3.05
N MET A 19 10.04 8.43 -4.08
CA MET A 19 9.96 6.98 -3.90
C MET A 19 11.31 6.33 -3.54
N PHE A 20 12.38 7.12 -3.42
CA PHE A 20 13.67 6.64 -2.92
C PHE A 20 13.65 6.58 -1.37
N ILE A 21 12.82 5.68 -0.85
CA ILE A 21 12.48 5.57 0.57
C ILE A 21 13.42 4.56 1.24
N LEU A 22 14.52 5.05 1.80
CA LEU A 22 15.58 4.22 2.39
C LEU A 22 15.15 3.45 3.65
N TRP A 23 14.17 3.94 4.38
CA TRP A 23 13.78 3.40 5.69
C TRP A 23 12.75 2.24 5.62
N VAL A 24 12.14 1.98 4.47
CA VAL A 24 11.12 0.91 4.34
C VAL A 24 11.60 -0.44 4.87
N PRO A 25 12.78 -0.96 4.50
CA PRO A 25 13.22 -2.29 4.96
C PRO A 25 13.55 -2.36 6.45
N ILE A 26 13.64 -1.22 7.14
CA ILE A 26 14.15 -1.14 8.53
C ILE A 26 13.20 -0.37 9.47
N TRP A 27 11.99 -0.07 9.03
CA TRP A 27 11.04 0.79 9.75
C TRP A 27 10.71 0.27 11.16
N VAL A 28 10.27 -0.99 11.26
CA VAL A 28 9.92 -1.60 12.55
C VAL A 28 11.16 -1.74 13.44
N VAL A 29 12.31 -2.12 12.85
CA VAL A 29 13.59 -2.20 13.56
C VAL A 29 14.00 -0.85 14.15
N PHE A 30 13.82 0.24 13.38
CA PHE A 30 14.10 1.59 13.87
C PHE A 30 13.23 1.96 15.07
N LEU A 31 11.94 1.67 15.01
CA LEU A 31 11.02 1.95 16.12
C LEU A 31 11.37 1.11 17.37
N GLN A 32 11.71 -0.17 17.19
CA GLN A 32 12.17 -1.00 18.30
C GLN A 32 13.50 -0.49 18.90
N ARG A 33 14.45 -0.01 18.07
CA ARG A 33 15.69 0.62 18.56
C ARG A 33 15.43 1.93 19.32
N LYS A 34 14.32 2.60 19.07
CA LYS A 34 13.85 3.75 19.86
C LYS A 34 13.15 3.35 21.17
N GLY A 35 13.08 2.06 21.48
CA GLY A 35 12.50 1.53 22.72
C GLY A 35 10.99 1.26 22.67
N LEU A 36 10.35 1.34 21.49
CA LEU A 36 8.95 0.96 21.39
C LEU A 36 8.80 -0.56 21.34
N SER A 37 7.82 -1.08 22.09
CA SER A 37 7.39 -2.47 21.94
C SER A 37 6.62 -2.67 20.62
N LEU A 38 6.51 -3.92 20.16
CA LEU A 38 5.71 -4.22 18.96
C LEU A 38 4.24 -3.82 19.16
N THR A 39 3.70 -3.96 20.36
CA THR A 39 2.34 -3.51 20.70
C THR A 39 2.18 -1.99 20.51
N GLN A 40 3.14 -1.21 21.00
CA GLN A 40 3.13 0.25 20.84
C GLN A 40 3.25 0.66 19.37
N ILE A 41 4.12 -0.03 18.61
CA ILE A 41 4.24 0.16 17.16
C ILE A 41 2.90 -0.15 16.49
N GLY A 42 2.26 -1.27 16.85
CA GLY A 42 0.97 -1.64 16.30
C GLY A 42 -0.13 -0.60 16.53
N VAL A 43 -0.21 -0.05 17.74
CA VAL A 43 -1.18 1.03 18.06
C VAL A 43 -0.86 2.30 17.28
N LEU A 44 0.42 2.68 17.19
CA LEU A 44 0.86 3.85 16.44
C LEU A 44 0.49 3.74 14.96
N GLU A 45 0.73 2.57 14.36
CA GLU A 45 0.35 2.28 12.97
C GLU A 45 -1.18 2.27 12.77
N ALA A 46 -1.95 1.71 13.71
CA ALA A 46 -3.41 1.74 13.62
C ALA A 46 -3.95 3.19 13.57
N VAL A 47 -3.44 4.05 14.44
CA VAL A 47 -3.79 5.49 14.44
C VAL A 47 -3.38 6.14 13.11
N ALA A 48 -2.20 5.78 12.57
CA ALA A 48 -1.71 6.29 11.30
C ALA A 48 -2.63 5.91 10.13
N TRP A 49 -3.05 4.65 10.03
CA TRP A 49 -3.98 4.18 9.00
C TRP A 49 -5.34 4.87 9.07
N ILE A 50 -5.90 5.03 10.28
CA ILE A 50 -7.15 5.77 10.50
C ILE A 50 -6.99 7.25 10.12
N LEU A 51 -5.86 7.87 10.46
CA LEU A 51 -5.58 9.26 10.11
C LEU A 51 -5.47 9.44 8.60
N THR A 52 -4.77 8.54 7.90
CA THR A 52 -4.66 8.57 6.43
C THR A 52 -6.05 8.49 5.79
N ALA A 53 -6.87 7.51 6.18
CA ALA A 53 -8.24 7.36 5.69
C ALA A 53 -9.09 8.62 5.95
N ALA A 54 -8.95 9.24 7.11
CA ALA A 54 -9.68 10.46 7.45
C ALA A 54 -9.22 11.69 6.65
N LEU A 55 -7.94 11.74 6.27
CA LEU A 55 -7.35 12.85 5.52
C LEU A 55 -7.57 12.76 4.01
N GLU A 56 -7.84 11.58 3.44
CA GLU A 56 -8.01 11.42 1.98
C GLU A 56 -9.09 12.34 1.40
N VAL A 57 -10.23 12.46 2.07
CA VAL A 57 -11.34 13.31 1.59
C VAL A 57 -11.01 14.81 1.67
N PRO A 58 -10.53 15.36 2.81
CA PRO A 58 -10.15 16.76 2.90
C PRO A 58 -9.01 17.15 1.93
N THR A 59 -8.00 16.30 1.80
CA THR A 59 -6.84 16.61 0.94
C THR A 59 -7.20 16.57 -0.54
N GLY A 60 -8.11 15.67 -0.96
CA GLY A 60 -8.66 15.68 -2.32
C GLY A 60 -9.34 17.01 -2.65
N VAL A 61 -10.19 17.54 -1.75
CA VAL A 61 -10.83 18.86 -1.92
C VAL A 61 -9.80 19.99 -1.98
N ILE A 62 -8.72 19.90 -1.19
CA ILE A 62 -7.63 20.88 -1.22
C ILE A 62 -6.88 20.81 -2.55
N ALA A 63 -6.56 19.62 -3.05
CA ALA A 63 -5.92 19.43 -4.36
C ALA A 63 -6.74 20.02 -5.50
N ASP A 64 -8.06 19.84 -5.44
CA ASP A 64 -8.99 20.41 -6.43
C ASP A 64 -9.06 21.96 -6.37
N ARG A 65 -8.92 22.55 -5.19
CA ARG A 65 -8.98 24.02 -5.02
C ARG A 65 -7.65 24.71 -5.26
N TRP A 66 -6.56 24.22 -4.66
CA TRP A 66 -5.24 24.86 -4.70
C TRP A 66 -4.42 24.45 -5.92
N GLY A 67 -4.75 23.32 -6.56
CA GLY A 67 -4.03 22.75 -7.67
C GLY A 67 -3.18 21.54 -7.27
N ARG A 68 -2.96 20.69 -8.27
CA ARG A 68 -2.24 19.43 -8.07
C ARG A 68 -0.77 19.65 -7.73
N LYS A 69 -0.13 20.63 -8.38
CA LYS A 69 1.24 21.03 -8.06
C LYS A 69 1.37 21.51 -6.61
N ALA A 70 0.43 22.34 -6.13
CA ALA A 70 0.44 22.83 -4.75
C ALA A 70 0.25 21.68 -3.76
N SER A 71 -0.66 20.74 -4.06
CA SER A 71 -0.87 19.54 -3.24
C SER A 71 0.41 18.70 -3.13
N ILE A 72 1.07 18.39 -4.26
CA ILE A 72 2.31 17.61 -4.27
C ILE A 72 3.42 18.37 -3.52
N ALA A 73 3.56 19.68 -3.71
CA ALA A 73 4.55 20.50 -3.01
C ALA A 73 4.32 20.46 -1.48
N THR A 74 3.06 20.61 -1.04
CA THR A 74 2.70 20.50 0.37
C THR A 74 3.06 19.11 0.91
N GLY A 75 2.66 18.05 0.21
CA GLY A 75 2.96 16.68 0.63
C GLY A 75 4.46 16.42 0.75
N THR A 76 5.27 16.86 -0.21
CA THR A 76 6.74 16.66 -0.17
C THR A 76 7.42 17.45 0.94
N VAL A 77 6.94 18.67 1.27
CA VAL A 77 7.40 19.45 2.44
C VAL A 77 7.02 18.75 3.74
N LEU A 78 5.78 18.31 3.89
CA LEU A 78 5.32 17.61 5.09
C LEU A 78 6.13 16.33 5.30
N TYR A 79 6.39 15.56 4.24
CA TYR A 79 7.21 14.36 4.30
C TYR A 79 8.65 14.68 4.72
N ALA A 80 9.26 15.71 4.16
CA ALA A 80 10.61 16.13 4.53
C ALA A 80 10.70 16.50 6.01
N LEU A 81 9.78 17.33 6.50
CA LEU A 81 9.71 17.71 7.92
C LEU A 81 9.49 16.49 8.82
N ALA A 82 8.59 15.58 8.41
CA ALA A 82 8.30 14.36 9.13
C ALA A 82 9.55 13.50 9.33
N MET A 83 10.39 13.35 8.31
CA MET A 83 11.60 12.53 8.38
C MET A 83 12.61 13.04 9.43
N PHE A 84 12.71 14.34 9.65
CA PHE A 84 13.56 14.91 10.70
C PHE A 84 12.89 14.84 12.08
N LEU A 85 11.57 15.10 12.19
CA LEU A 85 10.86 15.05 13.46
C LEU A 85 10.77 13.64 14.05
N ILE A 86 10.66 12.61 13.20
CA ILE A 86 10.64 11.19 13.62
C ILE A 86 11.97 10.78 14.28
N LEU A 87 13.06 11.51 14.06
CA LEU A 87 14.35 11.26 14.73
C LEU A 87 14.37 11.67 16.20
N THR A 88 13.43 12.50 16.66
CA THR A 88 13.31 12.92 18.07
C THR A 88 12.89 11.73 18.97
N PRO A 89 13.01 11.83 20.31
CA PRO A 89 12.68 10.73 21.21
C PRO A 89 11.30 10.14 20.95
N ALA A 90 11.19 8.80 21.01
CA ALA A 90 9.94 8.10 20.75
C ALA A 90 8.79 8.61 21.64
N LEU A 91 7.59 8.69 21.07
CA LEU A 91 6.37 9.16 21.72
C LEU A 91 6.42 10.60 22.27
N SER A 92 7.51 11.34 22.01
CA SER A 92 7.52 12.78 22.27
C SER A 92 6.49 13.52 21.39
N PRO A 93 5.98 14.68 21.79
CA PRO A 93 5.06 15.46 20.94
C PRO A 93 5.62 15.75 19.54
N THR A 94 6.93 15.99 19.43
CA THR A 94 7.62 16.23 18.17
C THR A 94 7.67 14.98 17.29
N PHE A 95 7.92 13.80 17.87
CA PHE A 95 7.86 12.52 17.18
C PHE A 95 6.44 12.23 16.65
N LEU A 96 5.42 12.40 17.50
CA LEU A 96 4.02 12.19 17.13
C LEU A 96 3.56 13.17 16.05
N LEU A 97 4.01 14.43 16.11
CA LEU A 97 3.79 15.40 15.04
C LEU A 97 4.44 14.94 13.75
N GLY A 98 5.69 14.48 13.79
CA GLY A 98 6.38 13.93 12.62
C GLY A 98 5.60 12.77 12.01
N TYR A 99 5.06 11.87 12.84
CA TYR A 99 4.24 10.75 12.41
C TYR A 99 2.94 11.21 11.71
N ALA A 100 2.26 12.18 12.28
CA ALA A 100 1.04 12.77 11.71
C ALA A 100 1.34 13.49 10.38
N LEU A 101 2.44 14.25 10.29
CA LEU A 101 2.85 14.93 9.06
C LEU A 101 3.22 13.93 7.95
N TRP A 102 3.87 12.80 8.29
CA TRP A 102 4.16 11.76 7.31
C TRP A 102 2.88 11.19 6.71
N ASN A 103 1.92 10.79 7.55
CA ASN A 103 0.64 10.27 7.06
C ASN A 103 -0.16 11.32 6.27
N GLY A 104 -0.16 12.57 6.73
CA GLY A 104 -0.73 13.68 5.98
C GLY A 104 -0.07 13.88 4.61
N SER A 105 1.25 13.71 4.52
CA SER A 105 2.00 13.85 3.27
C SER A 105 1.54 12.85 2.20
N ILE A 106 1.25 11.62 2.62
CA ILE A 106 0.73 10.57 1.72
C ILE A 106 -0.61 11.01 1.12
N ALA A 107 -1.53 11.49 1.96
CA ALA A 107 -2.85 11.95 1.52
C ALA A 107 -2.78 13.14 0.55
N PHE A 108 -1.82 14.06 0.70
CA PHE A 108 -1.62 15.18 -0.23
C PHE A 108 -1.03 14.78 -1.58
N VAL A 109 -0.19 13.76 -1.63
CA VAL A 109 0.45 13.30 -2.89
C VAL A 109 -0.42 12.31 -3.63
N SER A 110 -1.14 11.45 -2.91
CA SER A 110 -1.98 10.39 -3.46
C SER A 110 -3.00 10.96 -4.47
N GLY A 111 -2.96 10.43 -5.69
CA GLY A 111 -3.83 10.86 -6.78
C GLY A 111 -3.46 12.19 -7.45
N ALA A 112 -2.85 13.15 -6.74
CA ALA A 112 -2.45 14.43 -7.32
C ALA A 112 -1.31 14.28 -8.34
N ASP A 113 -0.38 13.35 -8.10
CA ASP A 113 0.76 13.05 -8.94
C ASP A 113 0.35 12.42 -10.28
N SER A 114 -0.47 11.38 -10.23
CA SER A 114 -0.99 10.69 -11.41
C SER A 114 -1.93 11.58 -12.22
N ALA A 115 -2.73 12.39 -11.54
CA ALA A 115 -3.59 13.36 -12.18
C ALA A 115 -2.79 14.50 -12.84
N LEU A 116 -1.73 15.03 -12.19
CA LEU A 116 -0.84 16.03 -12.81
C LEU A 116 -0.13 15.47 -14.05
N LEU A 117 0.29 14.19 -14.00
CA LEU A 117 0.86 13.50 -15.14
C LEU A 117 -0.11 13.45 -16.33
N TYR A 118 -1.33 12.99 -16.09
CA TYR A 118 -2.35 12.85 -17.13
C TYR A 118 -2.75 14.20 -17.73
N ASP A 119 -2.99 15.22 -16.91
CA ASP A 119 -3.38 16.53 -17.40
C ASP A 119 -2.25 17.24 -18.15
N SER A 120 -0.99 17.03 -17.74
CA SER A 120 0.16 17.56 -18.45
C SER A 120 0.31 16.95 -19.84
N LEU A 121 0.04 15.64 -19.99
CA LEU A 121 0.03 14.95 -21.27
C LEU A 121 -1.13 15.43 -22.15
N LYS A 122 -2.31 15.62 -21.58
CA LYS A 122 -3.49 16.13 -22.27
C LYS A 122 -3.26 17.56 -22.78
N ALA A 123 -2.69 18.43 -21.94
CA ALA A 123 -2.35 19.81 -22.32
C ALA A 123 -1.25 19.90 -23.40
N ASP A 124 -0.47 18.83 -23.58
CA ASP A 124 0.58 18.71 -24.63
C ASP A 124 0.04 18.00 -25.90
N GLY A 125 -1.25 17.63 -25.95
CA GLY A 125 -1.85 16.86 -27.05
C GLY A 125 -1.40 15.41 -27.14
N ARG A 126 -0.86 14.85 -26.06
CA ARG A 126 -0.26 13.51 -25.98
C ARG A 126 -1.06 12.54 -25.10
N GLU A 127 -2.34 12.73 -25.00
CA GLU A 127 -3.24 11.89 -24.20
C GLU A 127 -3.16 10.40 -24.58
N ALA A 128 -2.99 10.09 -25.87
CA ALA A 128 -2.80 8.73 -26.37
C ALA A 128 -1.55 8.02 -25.78
N GLU A 129 -0.59 8.77 -25.25
CA GLU A 129 0.59 8.21 -24.59
C GLU A 129 0.40 8.01 -23.06
N ALA A 130 -0.76 8.33 -22.49
CA ALA A 130 -1.00 8.28 -21.05
C ALA A 130 -0.65 6.89 -20.46
N ALA A 131 -1.10 5.80 -21.08
CA ALA A 131 -0.78 4.45 -20.61
C ALA A 131 0.74 4.17 -20.58
N LYS A 132 1.50 4.65 -21.56
CA LYS A 132 2.95 4.51 -21.64
C LYS A 132 3.65 5.28 -20.50
N PHE A 133 3.21 6.51 -20.23
CA PHE A 133 3.81 7.33 -19.17
C PHE A 133 3.40 6.86 -17.78
N THR A 134 2.18 6.39 -17.59
CA THR A 134 1.76 5.72 -16.35
C THR A 134 2.61 4.47 -16.08
N GLY A 135 2.86 3.64 -17.10
CA GLY A 135 3.77 2.50 -16.97
C GLY A 135 5.19 2.90 -16.60
N ARG A 136 5.73 3.99 -17.18
CA ARG A 136 7.05 4.53 -16.80
C ARG A 136 7.07 5.07 -15.38
N PHE A 137 6.02 5.76 -14.97
CA PHE A 137 5.86 6.29 -13.62
C PHE A 137 5.90 5.17 -12.58
N THR A 138 5.14 4.10 -12.79
CA THR A 138 5.14 2.90 -11.95
C THR A 138 6.51 2.19 -11.96
N ALA A 139 7.15 2.07 -13.12
CA ALA A 139 8.47 1.45 -13.22
C ALA A 139 9.55 2.24 -12.45
N ILE A 140 9.51 3.57 -12.51
CA ILE A 140 10.39 4.46 -11.72
C ILE A 140 10.10 4.30 -10.24
N GLN A 141 8.84 4.27 -9.83
CA GLN A 141 8.44 4.05 -8.43
C GLN A 141 9.06 2.75 -7.89
N LEU A 142 8.80 1.63 -8.56
CA LEU A 142 9.28 0.31 -8.12
C LEU A 142 10.81 0.21 -8.17
N GLY A 143 11.44 0.75 -9.23
CA GLY A 143 12.88 0.77 -9.36
C GLY A 143 13.57 1.60 -8.25
N SER A 144 13.05 2.80 -7.97
CA SER A 144 13.56 3.65 -6.90
C SER A 144 13.41 3.00 -5.52
N GLN A 145 12.24 2.42 -5.23
CA GLN A 145 12.01 1.69 -3.97
C GLN A 145 12.93 0.48 -3.83
N GLY A 146 13.15 -0.28 -4.91
CA GLY A 146 14.05 -1.43 -4.88
C GLY A 146 15.50 -1.04 -4.61
N ILE A 147 16.02 -0.04 -5.33
CA ILE A 147 17.38 0.47 -5.09
C ILE A 147 17.50 1.06 -3.67
N ALA A 148 16.50 1.84 -3.25
CA ALA A 148 16.45 2.42 -1.91
C ALA A 148 16.40 1.34 -0.81
N ALA A 149 15.68 0.23 -1.02
CA ALA A 149 15.63 -0.86 -0.04
C ALA A 149 17.01 -1.50 0.15
N LEU A 150 17.76 -1.75 -0.93
CA LEU A 150 19.14 -2.27 -0.85
C LEU A 150 20.07 -1.28 -0.16
N ALA A 151 20.04 -0.01 -0.60
CA ALA A 151 20.89 1.04 -0.04
C ALA A 151 20.54 1.32 1.43
N GLY A 152 19.26 1.37 1.78
CA GLY A 152 18.77 1.67 3.12
C GLY A 152 19.13 0.57 4.13
N SER A 153 18.95 -0.71 3.78
CA SER A 153 19.34 -1.80 4.67
C SER A 153 20.85 -1.87 4.88
N ALA A 154 21.66 -1.59 3.85
CA ALA A 154 23.12 -1.48 3.99
C ALA A 154 23.51 -0.27 4.85
N LEU A 155 22.92 0.90 4.60
CA LEU A 155 23.19 2.13 5.36
C LEU A 155 22.79 2.00 6.83
N ALA A 156 21.71 1.28 7.13
CA ALA A 156 21.23 1.04 8.49
C ALA A 156 22.20 0.21 9.35
N THR A 157 23.17 -0.47 8.75
CA THR A 157 24.26 -1.14 9.49
C THR A 157 25.30 -0.16 10.02
N VAL A 158 25.44 0.99 9.39
CA VAL A 158 26.34 2.08 9.81
C VAL A 158 25.59 3.01 10.77
N ASP A 159 24.53 3.63 10.31
CA ASP A 159 23.64 4.46 11.14
C ASP A 159 22.21 4.45 10.55
N ILE A 160 21.27 3.91 11.31
CA ILE A 160 19.87 3.79 10.89
C ILE A 160 19.18 5.16 10.71
N THR A 161 19.64 6.21 11.40
CA THR A 161 19.08 7.56 11.33
C THR A 161 19.36 8.24 9.99
N LEU A 162 20.45 7.87 9.33
CA LEU A 162 20.80 8.38 8.00
C LEU A 162 19.74 8.02 6.94
N CYS A 163 19.07 6.88 7.09
CA CYS A 163 18.00 6.48 6.17
C CYS A 163 16.86 7.51 6.16
N PHE A 164 16.52 8.06 7.31
CA PHE A 164 15.47 9.08 7.45
C PHE A 164 15.98 10.46 7.00
N SER A 165 17.17 10.86 7.46
CA SER A 165 17.77 12.16 7.12
C SER A 165 17.95 12.32 5.61
N ILE A 166 18.49 11.31 4.93
CA ILE A 166 18.67 11.32 3.47
C ILE A 166 17.32 11.33 2.75
N SER A 167 16.35 10.52 3.19
CA SER A 167 14.99 10.53 2.61
C SER A 167 14.34 11.91 2.76
N GLY A 168 14.54 12.59 3.90
CA GLY A 168 14.07 13.96 4.11
C GLY A 168 14.75 14.98 3.16
N ILE A 169 16.06 14.87 2.97
CA ILE A 169 16.82 15.73 2.03
C ILE A 169 16.35 15.51 0.60
N LEU A 170 16.14 14.26 0.18
CA LEU A 170 15.63 13.95 -1.16
C LEU A 170 14.21 14.50 -1.37
N ALA A 171 13.38 14.49 -0.34
CA ALA A 171 12.06 15.10 -0.39
C ALA A 171 12.12 16.62 -0.52
N LEU A 172 13.07 17.30 0.15
CA LEU A 172 13.33 18.74 -0.06
C LEU A 172 13.77 19.02 -1.50
N ALA A 173 14.67 18.20 -2.04
CA ALA A 173 15.08 18.32 -3.45
C ALA A 173 13.88 18.10 -4.41
N ALA A 174 13.04 17.12 -4.11
CA ALA A 174 11.80 16.91 -4.85
C ALA A 174 10.86 18.12 -4.76
N THR A 175 10.72 18.73 -3.59
CA THR A 175 9.91 19.95 -3.38
C THR A 175 10.40 21.08 -4.28
N ILE A 176 11.71 21.36 -4.28
CA ILE A 176 12.32 22.40 -5.14
C ILE A 176 11.97 22.11 -6.60
N LEU A 177 12.06 20.87 -7.03
CA LEU A 177 11.73 20.47 -8.39
C LEU A 177 10.24 20.64 -8.71
N VAL A 178 9.35 20.26 -7.78
CA VAL A 178 7.90 20.45 -7.90
C VAL A 178 7.53 21.93 -8.10
N LEU A 179 8.17 22.83 -7.36
CA LEU A 179 7.93 24.27 -7.52
C LEU A 179 8.25 24.79 -8.92
N THR A 180 9.09 24.10 -9.69
CA THR A 180 9.40 24.44 -11.09
C THR A 180 8.44 23.83 -12.11
N LEU A 181 7.50 22.97 -11.70
CA LEU A 181 6.50 22.38 -12.59
C LEU A 181 5.49 23.43 -13.04
N ARG A 182 4.95 23.22 -14.23
CA ARG A 182 3.83 24.03 -14.74
C ARG A 182 2.51 23.34 -14.43
N GLU A 183 1.59 24.06 -13.79
CA GLU A 183 0.22 23.58 -13.59
C GLU A 183 -0.52 23.59 -14.93
N PRO A 184 -1.09 22.46 -15.39
CA PRO A 184 -1.91 22.45 -16.62
C PRO A 184 -3.24 23.16 -16.39
N PRO A 185 -3.88 23.67 -17.49
CA PRO A 185 -5.21 24.22 -17.39
C PRO A 185 -6.20 23.19 -16.84
N ARG A 186 -7.03 23.61 -15.91
CA ARG A 186 -8.10 22.76 -15.39
C ARG A 186 -9.23 22.72 -16.39
N HIS A 187 -9.52 21.53 -16.87
CA HIS A 187 -10.78 21.29 -17.57
C HIS A 187 -11.77 20.86 -16.49
N GLY A 188 -12.56 21.79 -15.99
CA GLY A 188 -13.69 21.46 -15.11
C GLY A 188 -14.68 20.63 -15.93
N ASP A 189 -14.99 19.42 -15.50
CA ASP A 189 -16.22 18.77 -15.91
C ASP A 189 -17.37 19.57 -15.27
N GLU A 190 -17.89 20.54 -16.04
CA GLU A 190 -19.08 21.32 -15.70
C GLU A 190 -20.28 20.37 -15.82
N GLY A 191 -20.57 19.54 -14.84
CA GLY A 191 -21.79 18.78 -14.96
C GLY A 191 -22.21 17.85 -13.83
N GLU A 192 -21.30 17.24 -13.11
CA GLU A 192 -21.70 16.35 -12.03
C GLU A 192 -21.37 16.97 -10.67
N LYS A 193 -22.42 17.38 -9.93
CA LYS A 193 -22.26 17.66 -8.49
C LYS A 193 -21.78 16.36 -7.83
N PRO A 194 -20.57 16.32 -7.24
CA PRO A 194 -20.10 15.13 -6.57
C PRO A 194 -21.14 14.77 -5.49
N LEU A 195 -21.72 13.59 -5.60
CA LEU A 195 -22.55 13.05 -4.52
C LEU A 195 -21.70 13.09 -3.25
N THR A 196 -22.29 13.55 -2.15
CA THR A 196 -21.60 13.61 -0.87
C THR A 196 -20.99 12.23 -0.57
N TYR A 197 -19.72 12.17 -0.17
CA TYR A 197 -18.99 10.92 0.17
C TYR A 197 -19.86 9.94 0.97
N TRP A 198 -20.61 10.44 1.96
CA TRP A 198 -21.52 9.65 2.78
C TRP A 198 -22.68 9.00 2.01
N ASN A 199 -23.19 9.66 0.99
CA ASN A 199 -24.25 9.09 0.15
C ASN A 199 -23.69 7.96 -0.73
N ASN A 200 -22.48 8.13 -1.26
CA ASN A 200 -21.78 7.09 -2.01
C ASN A 200 -21.49 5.89 -1.11
N LEU A 201 -20.97 6.11 0.11
CA LEU A 201 -20.68 5.04 1.05
C LEU A 201 -21.96 4.28 1.44
N ARG A 202 -23.05 4.96 1.77
CA ARG A 202 -24.36 4.33 2.06
C ARG A 202 -24.88 3.49 0.87
N ALA A 203 -24.74 4.01 -0.34
CA ALA A 203 -25.12 3.28 -1.55
C ALA A 203 -24.28 2.01 -1.72
N ALA A 204 -22.95 2.10 -1.54
CA ALA A 204 -22.05 0.95 -1.61
C ALA A 204 -22.39 -0.14 -0.58
N VAL A 205 -22.58 0.27 0.67
CA VAL A 205 -22.99 -0.66 1.76
C VAL A 205 -24.35 -1.31 1.42
N GLY A 206 -25.30 -0.53 0.90
CA GLY A 206 -26.62 -1.05 0.48
C GLY A 206 -26.51 -2.09 -0.65
N ILE A 207 -25.62 -1.87 -1.62
CA ILE A 207 -25.37 -2.83 -2.72
C ILE A 207 -24.72 -4.10 -2.17
N ALA A 208 -23.66 -3.98 -1.36
CA ALA A 208 -22.97 -5.11 -0.78
C ALA A 208 -23.88 -5.93 0.14
N ALA A 209 -24.74 -5.27 0.92
CA ALA A 209 -25.71 -5.95 1.79
C ALA A 209 -26.74 -6.80 1.01
N ARG A 210 -27.24 -6.26 -0.11
CA ARG A 210 -28.28 -6.90 -0.94
C ARG A 210 -27.74 -7.96 -1.90
N ARG A 211 -26.44 -7.95 -2.22
CA ARG A 211 -25.81 -8.86 -3.19
C ARG A 211 -24.77 -9.73 -2.50
N PRO A 212 -25.13 -10.94 -2.05
CA PRO A 212 -24.21 -11.79 -1.27
C PRO A 212 -22.92 -12.14 -2.02
N LEU A 213 -22.96 -12.30 -3.34
CA LEU A 213 -21.77 -12.55 -4.15
C LEU A 213 -20.81 -11.34 -4.16
N VAL A 214 -21.34 -10.11 -4.32
CA VAL A 214 -20.54 -8.87 -4.26
C VAL A 214 -19.88 -8.74 -2.88
N ARG A 215 -20.65 -8.98 -1.82
CA ARG A 215 -20.15 -8.95 -0.44
C ARG A 215 -19.04 -9.99 -0.21
N ALA A 216 -19.24 -11.23 -0.69
CA ALA A 216 -18.23 -12.29 -0.54
C ALA A 216 -16.92 -11.93 -1.24
N ILE A 217 -16.98 -11.43 -2.49
CA ILE A 217 -15.77 -11.04 -3.24
C ILE A 217 -15.11 -9.82 -2.61
N LEU A 218 -15.88 -8.83 -2.17
CA LEU A 218 -15.38 -7.63 -1.51
C LEU A 218 -14.59 -7.97 -0.23
N LEU A 219 -15.19 -8.74 0.67
CA LEU A 219 -14.55 -9.16 1.93
C LEU A 219 -13.37 -10.09 1.67
N MET A 220 -13.46 -10.97 0.67
CA MET A 220 -12.37 -11.84 0.27
C MET A 220 -11.19 -11.03 -0.26
N SER A 221 -11.43 -10.04 -1.13
CA SER A 221 -10.38 -9.14 -1.64
C SER A 221 -9.68 -8.40 -0.50
N ALA A 222 -10.43 -7.88 0.46
CA ALA A 222 -9.87 -7.22 1.65
C ALA A 222 -9.04 -8.21 2.48
N THR A 223 -9.54 -9.42 2.74
CA THR A 223 -8.82 -10.42 3.56
C THR A 223 -7.52 -10.87 2.89
N PHE A 224 -7.54 -11.13 1.57
CA PHE A 224 -6.33 -11.47 0.81
C PHE A 224 -5.33 -10.31 0.69
N SER A 225 -5.77 -9.07 0.87
CA SER A 225 -4.89 -7.90 0.89
C SER A 225 -4.31 -7.65 2.28
N VAL A 226 -5.16 -7.59 3.30
CA VAL A 226 -4.82 -7.11 4.66
C VAL A 226 -3.91 -8.08 5.40
N VAL A 227 -4.27 -9.38 5.47
CA VAL A 227 -3.48 -10.34 6.27
C VAL A 227 -2.05 -10.49 5.75
N PRO A 228 -1.83 -10.72 4.43
CA PRO A 228 -0.47 -10.77 3.90
C PRO A 228 0.29 -9.46 4.07
N LEU A 229 -0.37 -8.29 3.87
CA LEU A 229 0.24 -6.98 4.07
C LEU A 229 0.83 -6.86 5.47
N VAL A 230 0.06 -7.18 6.52
CA VAL A 230 0.54 -7.09 7.90
C VAL A 230 1.71 -8.04 8.13
N VAL A 231 1.67 -9.24 7.57
CA VAL A 231 2.73 -10.22 7.73
C VAL A 231 4.03 -9.77 7.05
N TYR A 232 4.00 -9.41 5.75
CA TYR A 232 5.24 -9.10 5.04
C TYR A 232 5.73 -7.66 5.24
N TYR A 233 4.86 -6.73 5.64
CA TYR A 233 5.26 -5.33 5.84
C TYR A 233 5.68 -5.03 7.29
N PHE A 234 4.94 -5.54 8.27
CA PHE A 234 5.19 -5.25 9.68
C PHE A 234 5.92 -6.38 10.42
N LEU A 235 5.59 -7.65 10.17
CA LEU A 235 6.16 -8.79 10.89
C LEU A 235 7.42 -9.37 10.23
N LEU A 236 7.70 -9.07 8.96
CA LEU A 236 8.91 -9.52 8.28
C LEU A 236 10.17 -9.13 9.06
N GLN A 237 10.28 -7.88 9.48
CA GLN A 237 11.49 -7.35 10.11
C GLN A 237 11.75 -7.99 11.48
N PRO A 238 10.81 -8.00 12.44
CA PRO A 238 11.02 -8.70 13.70
C PRO A 238 11.19 -10.21 13.52
N TYR A 239 10.53 -10.83 12.56
CA TYR A 239 10.72 -12.24 12.23
C TYR A 239 12.15 -12.51 11.74
N ALA A 240 12.60 -11.75 10.75
CA ALA A 240 13.93 -11.93 10.14
C ALA A 240 15.04 -11.77 11.17
N LEU A 241 14.94 -10.79 12.07
CA LEU A 241 15.90 -10.61 13.15
C LEU A 241 15.84 -11.75 14.18
N ALA A 242 14.63 -12.23 14.51
CA ALA A 242 14.46 -13.34 15.45
C ALA A 242 15.10 -14.64 14.95
N VAL A 243 15.15 -14.87 13.63
CA VAL A 243 15.84 -16.04 13.03
C VAL A 243 17.32 -15.79 12.72
N GLY A 244 17.85 -14.61 13.07
CA GLY A 244 19.28 -14.28 12.90
C GLY A 244 19.65 -13.73 11.51
N LEU A 245 18.69 -13.30 10.70
CA LEU A 245 18.99 -12.65 9.42
C LEU A 245 19.58 -11.25 9.68
N PRO A 246 20.74 -10.89 9.09
CA PRO A 246 21.33 -9.57 9.30
C PRO A 246 20.48 -8.46 8.66
N ILE A 247 20.47 -7.26 9.28
CA ILE A 247 19.71 -6.09 8.80
C ILE A 247 20.02 -5.77 7.33
N ALA A 248 21.30 -5.90 6.92
CA ALA A 248 21.72 -5.67 5.55
C ALA A 248 20.97 -6.55 4.52
N ALA A 249 20.52 -7.74 4.92
CA ALA A 249 19.81 -8.65 4.04
C ALA A 249 18.32 -8.29 3.87
N LEU A 250 17.75 -7.47 4.75
CA LEU A 250 16.32 -7.07 4.67
C LEU A 250 15.99 -6.37 3.34
N GLY A 251 16.91 -5.55 2.83
CA GLY A 251 16.72 -4.89 1.53
C GLY A 251 16.62 -5.90 0.38
N VAL A 252 17.43 -6.96 0.42
CA VAL A 252 17.34 -8.03 -0.58
C VAL A 252 16.00 -8.74 -0.51
N VAL A 253 15.51 -9.05 0.70
CA VAL A 253 14.20 -9.68 0.90
C VAL A 253 13.09 -8.80 0.36
N VAL A 254 13.13 -7.48 0.64
CA VAL A 254 12.13 -6.52 0.12
C VAL A 254 12.15 -6.47 -1.41
N VAL A 255 13.32 -6.44 -2.05
CA VAL A 255 13.44 -6.47 -3.52
C VAL A 255 12.89 -7.77 -4.11
N LEU A 256 13.18 -8.91 -3.49
CA LEU A 256 12.63 -10.20 -3.91
C LEU A 256 11.10 -10.24 -3.77
N ILE A 257 10.54 -9.69 -2.68
CA ILE A 257 9.10 -9.54 -2.47
C ILE A 257 8.50 -8.66 -3.59
N GLN A 258 9.08 -7.51 -3.89
CA GLN A 258 8.59 -6.63 -4.96
C GLN A 258 8.66 -7.31 -6.33
N GLY A 259 9.77 -7.97 -6.66
CA GLY A 259 9.91 -8.73 -7.90
C GLY A 259 8.88 -9.85 -8.03
N THR A 260 8.63 -10.57 -6.93
CA THR A 260 7.59 -11.61 -6.86
C THR A 260 6.20 -11.03 -7.08
N THR A 261 5.88 -9.89 -6.45
CA THR A 261 4.59 -9.19 -6.59
C THR A 261 4.35 -8.75 -8.03
N VAL A 262 5.34 -8.15 -8.68
CA VAL A 262 5.26 -7.73 -10.09
C VAL A 262 5.04 -8.94 -11.01
N THR A 263 5.82 -10.00 -10.82
CA THR A 263 5.73 -11.22 -11.62
C THR A 263 4.38 -11.91 -11.44
N ALA A 264 3.90 -12.03 -10.20
CA ALA A 264 2.60 -12.63 -9.90
C ALA A 264 1.44 -11.85 -10.51
N SER A 265 1.46 -10.50 -10.43
CA SER A 265 0.44 -9.65 -11.04
C SER A 265 0.43 -9.79 -12.57
N TRP A 266 1.59 -9.88 -13.20
CA TRP A 266 1.69 -10.12 -14.66
C TRP A 266 1.19 -11.49 -15.05
N LEU A 267 1.43 -12.52 -14.23
CA LEU A 267 0.96 -13.89 -14.47
C LEU A 267 -0.54 -14.06 -14.17
N ALA A 268 -1.15 -13.19 -13.36
CA ALA A 268 -2.55 -13.30 -12.94
C ALA A 268 -3.50 -13.45 -14.14
N HIS A 269 -3.34 -12.63 -15.18
CA HIS A 269 -4.17 -12.72 -16.38
C HIS A 269 -4.05 -14.10 -17.08
N ARG A 270 -2.84 -14.65 -17.19
CA ARG A 270 -2.63 -15.98 -17.79
C ARG A 270 -3.24 -17.09 -16.94
N ALA A 271 -3.09 -16.99 -15.61
CA ALA A 271 -3.69 -17.94 -14.68
C ALA A 271 -5.23 -17.91 -14.77
N GLY A 272 -5.84 -16.73 -14.82
CA GLY A 272 -7.29 -16.56 -14.93
C GLY A 272 -7.88 -17.07 -16.26
N ARG A 273 -7.07 -17.10 -17.32
CA ARG A 273 -7.49 -17.70 -18.61
C ARG A 273 -7.39 -19.22 -18.63
N ARG A 274 -6.53 -19.83 -17.80
CA ARG A 274 -6.21 -21.26 -17.83
C ARG A 274 -6.95 -22.05 -16.75
N PHE A 275 -7.27 -21.39 -15.64
CA PHE A 275 -7.87 -22.04 -14.48
C PHE A 275 -9.10 -21.29 -14.01
N GLU A 276 -10.06 -22.03 -13.46
CA GLU A 276 -11.24 -21.44 -12.82
C GLU A 276 -10.83 -20.55 -11.62
N LEU A 277 -11.42 -19.34 -11.53
CA LEU A 277 -11.10 -18.37 -10.50
C LEU A 277 -11.22 -18.93 -9.07
N LYS A 278 -12.28 -19.70 -8.80
CA LYS A 278 -12.49 -20.33 -7.48
C LYS A 278 -11.35 -21.29 -7.12
N ARG A 279 -10.84 -22.05 -8.10
CA ARG A 279 -9.71 -22.95 -7.90
C ARG A 279 -8.44 -22.17 -7.57
N ILE A 280 -8.17 -21.07 -8.30
CA ILE A 280 -7.02 -20.20 -8.02
C ILE A 280 -7.12 -19.65 -6.60
N VAL A 281 -8.27 -19.08 -6.22
CA VAL A 281 -8.48 -18.49 -4.88
C VAL A 281 -8.35 -19.54 -3.78
N THR A 282 -8.94 -20.74 -3.97
CA THR A 282 -8.86 -21.81 -2.97
C THR A 282 -7.41 -22.31 -2.79
N LEU A 283 -6.68 -22.56 -3.88
CA LEU A 283 -5.29 -22.98 -3.81
C LEU A 283 -4.40 -21.89 -3.20
N SER A 284 -4.63 -20.63 -3.57
CA SER A 284 -3.91 -19.49 -3.00
C SER A 284 -4.14 -19.36 -1.49
N ALA A 285 -5.36 -19.61 -1.01
CA ALA A 285 -5.66 -19.64 0.42
C ALA A 285 -4.88 -20.76 1.13
N ILE A 286 -4.86 -21.96 0.56
CA ILE A 286 -4.13 -23.11 1.12
C ILE A 286 -2.64 -22.82 1.17
N PHE A 287 -2.05 -22.27 0.08
CA PHE A 287 -0.63 -21.91 0.04
C PHE A 287 -0.27 -20.82 1.05
N LEU A 288 -1.13 -19.79 1.20
CA LEU A 288 -0.91 -18.74 2.19
C LEU A 288 -0.96 -19.28 3.61
N ILE A 289 -1.97 -20.10 3.94
CA ILE A 289 -2.07 -20.76 5.26
C ILE A 289 -0.85 -21.64 5.50
N GLY A 290 -0.47 -22.48 4.53
CA GLY A 290 0.71 -23.35 4.64
C GLY A 290 2.00 -22.56 4.88
N ALA A 291 2.21 -21.47 4.14
CA ALA A 291 3.39 -20.62 4.29
C ALA A 291 3.44 -19.93 5.67
N THR A 292 2.33 -19.35 6.13
CA THR A 292 2.27 -18.66 7.43
C THR A 292 2.37 -19.64 8.60
N VAL A 293 1.77 -20.84 8.51
CA VAL A 293 1.97 -21.91 9.50
C VAL A 293 3.44 -22.35 9.54
N ALA A 294 4.05 -22.60 8.38
CA ALA A 294 5.45 -23.03 8.31
C ALA A 294 6.41 -21.97 8.89
N LEU A 295 6.14 -20.67 8.63
CA LEU A 295 6.87 -19.56 9.27
C LEU A 295 6.72 -19.59 10.80
N GLY A 296 5.54 -19.96 11.31
CA GLY A 296 5.27 -20.03 12.74
C GLY A 296 5.92 -21.20 13.46
N VAL A 297 5.92 -22.39 12.84
CA VAL A 297 6.35 -23.64 13.51
C VAL A 297 7.80 -24.03 13.23
N ALA A 298 8.40 -23.53 12.15
CA ALA A 298 9.76 -23.84 11.76
C ALA A 298 10.57 -22.57 11.41
N PRO A 299 10.72 -21.62 12.36
CA PRO A 299 11.43 -20.38 12.11
C PRO A 299 12.91 -20.65 11.86
N SER A 300 13.41 -20.12 10.74
CA SER A 300 14.80 -20.28 10.29
C SER A 300 15.14 -19.23 9.23
N ILE A 301 16.42 -19.00 8.93
CA ILE A 301 16.81 -18.09 7.85
C ILE A 301 16.20 -18.53 6.49
N PRO A 302 16.26 -19.81 6.08
CA PRO A 302 15.62 -20.25 4.83
C PRO A 302 14.11 -20.03 4.79
N SER A 303 13.41 -20.12 5.92
CA SER A 303 11.97 -19.90 5.96
C SER A 303 11.55 -18.45 5.64
N VAL A 304 12.47 -17.46 5.76
CA VAL A 304 12.22 -16.08 5.28
C VAL A 304 11.82 -16.08 3.81
N GLY A 305 12.28 -17.04 3.01
CA GLY A 305 11.84 -17.23 1.62
C GLY A 305 10.33 -17.48 1.46
N LEU A 306 9.64 -18.00 2.48
CA LEU A 306 8.18 -18.16 2.45
C LEU A 306 7.42 -16.81 2.47
N MET A 307 8.07 -15.72 2.86
CA MET A 307 7.51 -14.37 2.72
C MET A 307 7.23 -14.02 1.25
N LEU A 308 7.97 -14.64 0.31
CA LEU A 308 7.69 -14.49 -1.13
C LEU A 308 6.32 -15.09 -1.48
N VAL A 309 5.95 -16.22 -0.87
CA VAL A 309 4.63 -16.83 -1.06
C VAL A 309 3.54 -15.94 -0.45
N VAL A 310 3.79 -15.38 0.73
CA VAL A 310 2.86 -14.45 1.39
C VAL A 310 2.59 -13.23 0.51
N ALA A 311 3.60 -12.69 -0.16
CA ALA A 311 3.46 -11.53 -1.05
C ALA A 311 2.91 -11.90 -2.45
N LEU A 312 3.21 -13.12 -2.95
CA LEU A 312 2.74 -13.62 -4.23
C LEU A 312 1.22 -13.74 -4.27
N VAL A 313 0.64 -14.27 -3.18
CA VAL A 313 -0.80 -14.61 -3.15
C VAL A 313 -1.69 -13.39 -3.41
N PRO A 314 -1.60 -12.27 -2.68
CA PRO A 314 -2.43 -11.09 -2.96
C PRO A 314 -2.20 -10.51 -4.36
N ALA A 315 -0.97 -10.54 -4.84
CA ALA A 315 -0.61 -10.05 -6.16
C ALA A 315 -1.19 -10.88 -7.31
N LEU A 316 -1.35 -12.20 -7.10
CA LEU A 316 -2.00 -13.10 -8.05
C LEU A 316 -3.52 -12.99 -7.98
N VAL A 317 -4.08 -13.00 -6.78
CA VAL A 317 -5.54 -13.10 -6.57
C VAL A 317 -6.23 -11.75 -6.74
N GLY A 318 -5.61 -10.64 -6.30
CA GLY A 318 -6.20 -9.29 -6.30
C GLY A 318 -6.73 -8.85 -7.67
N PRO A 319 -5.92 -8.86 -8.74
CA PRO A 319 -6.39 -8.49 -10.08
C PRO A 319 -7.56 -9.35 -10.58
N LEU A 320 -7.59 -10.63 -10.24
CA LEU A 320 -8.63 -11.55 -10.67
C LEU A 320 -9.96 -11.30 -9.93
N LEU A 321 -9.90 -11.07 -8.61
CA LEU A 321 -11.08 -10.68 -7.83
C LEU A 321 -11.60 -9.32 -8.26
N MET A 322 -10.72 -8.36 -8.56
CA MET A 322 -11.08 -7.05 -9.09
C MET A 322 -11.80 -7.15 -10.43
N ALA A 323 -11.28 -7.96 -11.36
CA ALA A 323 -11.92 -8.20 -12.64
C ALA A 323 -13.32 -8.80 -12.44
N ARG A 324 -13.45 -9.84 -11.59
CA ARG A 324 -14.74 -10.45 -11.27
C ARG A 324 -15.71 -9.45 -10.62
N MET A 325 -15.22 -8.58 -9.73
CA MET A 325 -16.02 -7.50 -9.13
C MET A 325 -16.56 -6.55 -10.20
N ASN A 326 -15.73 -6.15 -11.16
CA ASN A 326 -16.12 -5.27 -12.25
C ASN A 326 -17.18 -5.87 -13.18
N ASP A 327 -17.20 -7.21 -13.35
CA ASP A 327 -18.24 -7.91 -14.12
C ASP A 327 -19.60 -7.93 -13.41
N LEU A 328 -19.60 -7.90 -12.07
CA LEU A 328 -20.83 -7.98 -11.26
C LEU A 328 -21.50 -6.63 -11.02
N ILE A 329 -20.79 -5.52 -11.24
CA ILE A 329 -21.23 -4.20 -10.87
C ILE A 329 -21.39 -3.31 -12.10
N PRO A 330 -22.55 -2.62 -12.29
CA PRO A 330 -22.73 -1.62 -13.33
C PRO A 330 -21.66 -0.53 -13.26
N SER A 331 -21.24 0.01 -14.41
CA SER A 331 -20.17 1.01 -14.52
C SER A 331 -20.34 2.21 -13.57
N GLY A 332 -21.57 2.74 -13.45
CA GLY A 332 -21.87 3.86 -12.55
C GLY A 332 -21.76 3.58 -11.05
N GLN A 333 -21.59 2.31 -10.64
CA GLN A 333 -21.47 1.91 -9.22
C GLN A 333 -20.05 1.40 -8.87
N ARG A 334 -19.16 1.24 -9.87
CA ARG A 334 -17.83 0.66 -9.68
C ARG A 334 -16.97 1.48 -8.73
N ALA A 335 -16.85 2.78 -8.97
CA ALA A 335 -16.05 3.66 -8.11
C ALA A 335 -16.48 3.58 -6.64
N THR A 336 -17.81 3.58 -6.40
CA THR A 336 -18.40 3.53 -5.07
C THR A 336 -18.08 2.21 -4.33
N ILE A 337 -18.16 1.07 -5.02
CA ILE A 337 -17.85 -0.25 -4.43
C ILE A 337 -16.36 -0.42 -4.22
N LEU A 338 -15.52 0.08 -5.13
CA LEU A 338 -14.06 0.04 -4.98
C LEU A 338 -13.59 0.88 -3.79
N SER A 339 -14.18 2.08 -3.60
CA SER A 339 -13.92 2.91 -2.41
C SER A 339 -14.33 2.22 -1.10
N LEU A 340 -15.48 1.50 -1.10
CA LEU A 340 -15.86 0.68 0.06
C LEU A 340 -14.83 -0.42 0.33
N GLY A 341 -14.31 -1.07 -0.73
CA GLY A 341 -13.26 -2.09 -0.61
C GLY A 341 -11.97 -1.55 -0.02
N ALA A 342 -11.53 -0.37 -0.47
CA ALA A 342 -10.36 0.32 0.08
C ALA A 342 -10.56 0.65 1.57
N LEU A 343 -11.69 1.23 1.93
CA LEU A 343 -12.02 1.55 3.33
C LEU A 343 -12.04 0.30 4.22
N ILE A 344 -12.62 -0.82 3.75
CA ILE A 344 -12.62 -2.08 4.50
C ILE A 344 -11.17 -2.59 4.69
N ALA A 345 -10.32 -2.48 3.67
CA ALA A 345 -8.92 -2.88 3.77
C ALA A 345 -8.13 -1.99 4.74
N GLU A 346 -8.32 -0.67 4.71
CA GLU A 346 -7.67 0.27 5.62
C GLU A 346 -8.08 0.05 7.07
N LEU A 347 -9.38 -0.05 7.34
CA LEU A 347 -9.89 -0.35 8.69
C LEU A 347 -9.49 -1.74 9.15
N GLY A 348 -9.48 -2.72 8.24
CA GLY A 348 -8.99 -4.07 8.50
C GLY A 348 -7.51 -4.07 8.88
N THR A 349 -6.69 -3.28 8.19
CA THR A 349 -5.26 -3.09 8.51
C THR A 349 -5.09 -2.41 9.86
N ALA A 350 -5.83 -1.32 10.10
CA ALA A 350 -5.81 -0.59 11.38
C ALA A 350 -6.18 -1.49 12.58
N GLY A 351 -7.08 -2.46 12.38
CA GLY A 351 -7.44 -3.43 13.43
C GLY A 351 -6.46 -4.59 13.57
N LEU A 352 -5.95 -5.10 12.44
CA LEU A 352 -5.11 -6.30 12.43
C LEU A 352 -3.66 -6.03 12.83
N VAL A 353 -3.11 -4.85 12.49
CA VAL A 353 -1.73 -4.49 12.84
C VAL A 353 -1.48 -4.52 14.35
N PRO A 354 -2.25 -3.80 15.20
CA PRO A 354 -2.03 -3.86 16.65
C PRO A 354 -2.29 -5.26 17.22
N LEU A 355 -3.23 -6.02 16.66
CA LEU A 355 -3.50 -7.39 17.10
C LEU A 355 -2.29 -8.31 16.85
N LEU A 356 -1.77 -8.35 15.63
CA LEU A 356 -0.66 -9.25 15.29
C LEU A 356 0.67 -8.79 15.89
N LEU A 357 0.93 -7.49 15.97
CA LEU A 357 2.13 -6.97 16.63
C LEU A 357 2.04 -7.15 18.16
N GLY A 358 0.86 -7.02 18.76
CA GLY A 358 0.63 -7.34 20.17
C GLY A 358 0.83 -8.82 20.47
N LEU A 359 0.36 -9.72 19.60
CA LEU A 359 0.63 -11.16 19.71
C LEU A 359 2.14 -11.46 19.54
N ALA A 360 2.83 -10.75 18.65
CA ALA A 360 4.27 -10.92 18.46
C ALA A 360 5.08 -10.45 19.68
N ASP A 361 4.59 -9.44 20.39
CA ASP A 361 5.19 -8.92 21.63
C ASP A 361 4.94 -9.88 22.80
N ALA A 362 3.70 -10.39 22.92
CA ALA A 362 3.30 -11.29 24.01
C ALA A 362 3.85 -12.72 23.87
N LEU A 363 4.05 -13.17 22.64
CA LEU A 363 4.52 -14.52 22.32
C LEU A 363 5.87 -14.45 21.62
N THR A 364 5.87 -14.46 20.30
CA THR A 364 7.00 -14.22 19.40
C THR A 364 6.49 -13.83 18.01
N ALA A 365 7.31 -13.16 17.20
CA ALA A 365 6.96 -12.83 15.82
C ALA A 365 6.63 -14.08 14.95
N PRO A 366 7.41 -15.21 15.03
CA PRO A 366 7.02 -16.43 14.33
C PRO A 366 5.63 -16.94 14.71
N LEU A 367 5.32 -17.04 16.01
CA LEU A 367 4.01 -17.53 16.47
C LEU A 367 2.87 -16.60 16.04
N ALA A 368 3.05 -15.29 16.10
CA ALA A 368 2.05 -14.33 15.62
C ALA A 368 1.75 -14.51 14.12
N ILE A 369 2.79 -14.76 13.31
CA ILE A 369 2.63 -15.08 11.88
C ILE A 369 1.87 -16.41 11.72
N GLY A 370 2.22 -17.44 12.47
CA GLY A 370 1.50 -18.72 12.44
C GLY A 370 0.02 -18.57 12.82
N LEU A 371 -0.29 -17.76 13.84
CA LEU A 371 -1.67 -17.48 14.27
C LEU A 371 -2.46 -16.66 13.23
N SER A 372 -1.77 -15.86 12.40
CA SER A 372 -2.43 -15.16 11.29
C SER A 372 -3.08 -16.11 10.29
N ALA A 373 -2.56 -17.35 10.16
CA ALA A 373 -3.18 -18.42 9.36
C ALA A 373 -4.58 -18.78 9.84
N VAL A 374 -4.75 -18.86 11.16
CA VAL A 374 -6.06 -19.17 11.78
C VAL A 374 -7.04 -18.02 11.51
N LEU A 375 -6.61 -16.77 11.75
CA LEU A 375 -7.45 -15.59 11.49
C LEU A 375 -7.85 -15.52 10.01
N PHE A 376 -6.91 -15.75 9.09
CA PHE A 376 -7.18 -15.79 7.67
C PHE A 376 -8.16 -16.90 7.30
N GLY A 377 -7.94 -18.11 7.80
CA GLY A 377 -8.77 -19.28 7.50
C GLY A 377 -10.21 -19.12 8.01
N VAL A 378 -10.38 -18.64 9.23
CA VAL A 378 -11.71 -18.40 9.84
C VAL A 378 -12.55 -17.41 9.02
N VAL A 379 -11.91 -16.46 8.34
CA VAL A 379 -12.61 -15.49 7.48
C VAL A 379 -12.79 -16.04 6.06
N VAL A 380 -11.74 -16.60 5.46
CA VAL A 380 -11.75 -16.97 4.02
C VAL A 380 -12.63 -18.21 3.75
N PHE A 381 -12.61 -19.22 4.61
CA PHE A 381 -13.41 -20.43 4.36
C PHE A 381 -14.93 -20.19 4.33
N PRO A 382 -15.53 -19.46 5.29
CA PRO A 382 -16.94 -19.10 5.19
C PRO A 382 -17.26 -18.25 3.95
N LEU A 383 -16.36 -17.35 3.55
CA LEU A 383 -16.53 -16.53 2.34
C LEU A 383 -16.49 -17.38 1.07
N LEU A 384 -15.64 -18.42 1.01
CA LEU A 384 -15.60 -19.36 -0.10
C LEU A 384 -16.89 -20.19 -0.18
N ILE A 385 -17.44 -20.59 0.95
CA ILE A 385 -18.74 -21.30 1.03
C ILE A 385 -19.86 -20.36 0.55
N LEU A 386 -19.89 -19.12 1.05
CA LEU A 386 -20.87 -18.12 0.64
C LEU A 386 -20.78 -17.84 -0.87
N TRP A 387 -19.58 -17.70 -1.42
CA TRP A 387 -19.37 -17.51 -2.86
C TRP A 387 -19.94 -18.69 -3.65
N ARG A 388 -19.62 -19.94 -3.27
CA ARG A 388 -20.15 -21.15 -3.95
C ARG A 388 -21.68 -21.21 -3.90
N ALA A 389 -22.28 -20.84 -2.78
CA ALA A 389 -23.73 -20.83 -2.61
C ALA A 389 -24.45 -19.71 -3.37
N SER A 390 -23.75 -18.59 -3.66
CA SER A 390 -24.31 -17.40 -4.29
C SER A 390 -24.17 -17.36 -5.80
N GLU A 391 -23.40 -18.26 -6.40
CA GLU A 391 -23.28 -18.34 -7.87
C GLU A 391 -24.45 -19.10 -8.47
N PRO A 392 -25.04 -18.58 -9.59
CA PRO A 392 -26.05 -19.33 -10.35
C PRO A 392 -25.45 -20.68 -10.78
N ARG A 393 -26.21 -21.75 -10.58
CA ARG A 393 -25.83 -23.07 -11.11
C ARG A 393 -25.78 -22.95 -12.64
N PRO A 394 -24.74 -23.50 -13.30
CA PRO A 394 -24.74 -23.57 -14.76
C PRO A 394 -25.97 -24.35 -15.18
N THR A 395 -26.84 -23.71 -16.01
CA THR A 395 -27.99 -24.33 -16.66
C THR A 395 -27.53 -25.30 -17.72
#